data_0f91a451872198f51c241653bad7dbce
#
_entry.id   0f91a451872198f51c241653bad7dbce
#
_cell.length_a   1.000
_cell.length_b   1.000
_cell.length_c   1.000
_cell.angle_alpha   90.00
_cell.angle_beta   90.00
_cell.angle_gamma   90.00
#
_symmetry.space_group_name_H-M   'P 1'
#
loop_
_entity.id
_entity.type
_entity.pdbx_description
1 polymer ?
#
loop_
_entity_poly.entity_id
_entity_poly.type
_entity_poly.pdbx_seq_one_letter_code
_entity_poly.pdbx_strand_id
1 'polypeptide(L)'
;VDARPIPLGMAAKIHTGADVTIVGGGGPNFAMAARLLSKREFAGYWEYLLDEALFTAPVHPHWSGAALLSSAGELVGLGSLYVQDVLPAENSPAGNMFVPTDQLKGIIDVLVETGQTGQPARPWLGMFVTEADGALVIAGMVESGPAARSNLRLGDSIMGVAGEDVSDLP
;
A
#
# COMPACT_ATOMS: atom_id res chain seq x y z
N VAL A 1 -5.33 28.63 10.70
CA VAL A 1 -4.01 28.51 10.08
C VAL A 1 -4.17 28.81 8.60
N ASP A 2 -3.49 29.86 8.14
CA ASP A 2 -3.47 30.24 6.71
C ASP A 2 -2.44 29.35 6.00
N ALA A 3 -2.85 28.14 5.61
CA ALA A 3 -2.01 27.19 4.92
C ALA A 3 -2.45 27.10 3.46
N ARG A 4 -1.50 27.21 2.53
CA ARG A 4 -1.78 26.95 1.12
C ARG A 4 -1.87 25.43 0.89
N PRO A 5 -2.95 24.93 0.29
CA PRO A 5 -3.05 23.51 -0.03
C PRO A 5 -1.98 23.11 -1.06
N ILE A 6 -1.41 21.93 -0.89
CA ILE A 6 -0.54 21.33 -1.91
C ILE A 6 -1.45 20.73 -3.00
N PRO A 7 -1.21 21.00 -4.30
CA PRO A 7 -2.00 20.39 -5.36
C PRO A 7 -1.90 18.87 -5.33
N LEU A 8 -3.03 18.18 -5.54
CA LEU A 8 -3.03 16.73 -5.72
C LEU A 8 -2.59 16.38 -7.13
N GLY A 9 -1.50 15.64 -7.23
CA GLY A 9 -1.01 15.07 -8.47
C GLY A 9 -1.62 13.70 -8.75
N MET A 10 -1.14 13.08 -9.82
CA MET A 10 -1.49 11.71 -10.21
C MET A 10 -0.22 10.85 -10.20
N ALA A 11 -0.17 9.89 -9.30
CA ALA A 11 0.94 8.93 -9.22
C ALA A 11 1.09 8.12 -10.52
N ALA A 12 -0.03 7.81 -11.18
CA ALA A 12 -0.04 7.11 -12.47
C ALA A 12 0.78 7.83 -13.56
N LYS A 13 0.92 9.15 -13.48
CA LYS A 13 1.69 9.94 -14.46
C LYS A 13 3.20 9.96 -14.20
N ILE A 14 3.64 9.51 -13.02
CA ILE A 14 5.06 9.48 -12.67
C ILE A 14 5.66 8.15 -13.11
N HIS A 15 6.70 8.20 -13.92
CA HIS A 15 7.40 7.00 -14.37
C HIS A 15 8.45 6.53 -13.36
N THR A 16 8.76 5.26 -13.37
CA THR A 16 9.90 4.68 -12.64
C THR A 16 11.19 5.34 -13.09
N GLY A 17 12.06 5.68 -12.13
CA GLY A 17 13.28 6.45 -12.36
C GLY A 17 13.10 7.96 -12.20
N ALA A 18 11.88 8.47 -12.02
CA ALA A 18 11.63 9.90 -11.80
C ALA A 18 12.19 10.37 -10.46
N ASP A 19 12.69 11.61 -10.44
CA ASP A 19 13.06 12.27 -9.22
C ASP A 19 11.82 12.76 -8.47
N VAL A 20 11.81 12.55 -7.17
CA VAL A 20 10.74 12.90 -6.26
C VAL A 20 11.31 13.53 -5.00
N THR A 21 10.48 14.20 -4.23
CA THR A 21 10.87 14.77 -2.93
C THR A 21 9.99 14.17 -1.84
N ILE A 22 10.61 13.63 -0.80
CA ILE A 22 9.92 13.16 0.40
C ILE A 22 9.97 14.27 1.44
N VAL A 23 8.82 14.63 1.99
CA VAL A 23 8.70 15.68 3.02
C VAL A 23 8.07 15.08 4.26
N GLY A 24 8.90 14.85 5.28
CA GLY A 24 8.47 14.38 6.59
C GLY A 24 7.99 15.51 7.51
N GLY A 25 7.48 15.16 8.66
CA GLY A 25 7.15 16.13 9.71
C GLY A 25 8.40 16.86 10.21
N GLY A 26 8.31 18.18 10.39
CA GLY A 26 9.43 19.00 10.91
C GLY A 26 9.93 20.10 9.98
N GLY A 27 9.25 20.33 8.86
CA GLY A 27 9.52 21.47 7.96
C GLY A 27 10.63 21.22 6.93
N PRO A 28 11.23 22.30 6.36
CA PRO A 28 12.15 22.19 5.22
C PRO A 28 13.39 21.31 5.46
N ASN A 29 13.85 21.23 6.71
CA ASN A 29 15.02 20.40 7.05
C ASN A 29 14.74 18.89 6.98
N PHE A 30 13.47 18.50 6.83
CA PHE A 30 13.01 17.13 6.67
C PHE A 30 12.48 16.87 5.26
N ALA A 31 12.90 17.67 4.29
CA ALA A 31 12.71 17.39 2.87
C ALA A 31 13.96 16.69 2.31
N MET A 32 13.75 15.58 1.62
CA MET A 32 14.83 14.78 1.05
C MET A 32 14.54 14.42 -0.39
N ALA A 33 15.54 14.61 -1.25
CA ALA A 33 15.47 14.11 -2.61
C ALA A 33 15.54 12.57 -2.63
N ALA A 34 14.68 11.97 -3.41
CA ALA A 34 14.63 10.53 -3.61
C ALA A 34 14.30 10.22 -5.07
N ARG A 35 14.32 8.94 -5.40
CA ARG A 35 13.93 8.46 -6.74
C ARG A 35 12.87 7.40 -6.61
N LEU A 36 11.85 7.46 -7.46
CA LEU A 36 10.85 6.41 -7.60
C LEU A 36 11.50 5.22 -8.33
N LEU A 37 11.76 4.13 -7.62
CA LEU A 37 12.48 2.98 -8.15
C LEU A 37 11.56 1.89 -8.68
N SER A 38 10.37 1.73 -8.10
CA SER A 38 9.41 0.71 -8.49
C SER A 38 7.98 1.18 -8.26
N LYS A 39 7.10 0.68 -9.12
CA LYS A 39 5.65 0.75 -8.97
C LYS A 39 5.15 -0.68 -9.16
N ARG A 40 4.52 -1.24 -8.16
CA ARG A 40 4.07 -2.64 -8.19
C ARG A 40 2.97 -2.87 -7.18
N GLU A 41 2.27 -3.98 -7.36
CA GLU A 41 1.32 -4.48 -6.36
C GLU A 41 1.99 -4.66 -5.00
N PHE A 42 1.24 -4.39 -3.96
CA PHE A 42 1.64 -4.58 -2.59
C PHE A 42 0.47 -5.10 -1.77
N ALA A 43 0.67 -6.24 -1.12
CA ALA A 43 -0.25 -6.80 -0.14
C ALA A 43 0.39 -6.72 1.24
N GLY A 44 -0.23 -6.01 2.16
CA GLY A 44 0.12 -5.98 3.57
C GLY A 44 -0.56 -7.10 4.33
N TYR A 45 0.05 -7.58 5.41
CA TYR A 45 -0.54 -8.67 6.23
C TYR A 45 -1.91 -8.31 6.80
N TRP A 46 -2.16 -7.05 7.09
CA TRP A 46 -3.40 -6.57 7.70
C TRP A 46 -3.83 -5.17 7.25
N GLU A 47 -2.97 -4.47 6.48
CA GLU A 47 -3.26 -3.09 6.14
C GLU A 47 -4.18 -3.01 4.93
N TYR A 48 -3.70 -3.45 3.78
CA TYR A 48 -4.40 -3.28 2.51
C TYR A 48 -3.70 -3.98 1.36
N LEU A 49 -4.46 -4.13 0.28
CA LEU A 49 -3.96 -4.48 -1.05
C LEU A 49 -3.96 -3.20 -1.90
N LEU A 50 -2.82 -2.89 -2.50
CA LEU A 50 -2.66 -1.83 -3.48
C LEU A 50 -2.28 -2.44 -4.82
N ASP A 51 -3.03 -2.14 -5.87
CA ASP A 51 -2.71 -2.59 -7.23
C ASP A 51 -1.39 -1.98 -7.71
N GLU A 52 -1.07 -0.76 -7.24
CA GLU A 52 0.18 -0.07 -7.55
C GLU A 52 0.63 0.76 -6.35
N ALA A 53 1.58 0.26 -5.55
CA ALA A 53 2.28 1.02 -4.54
C ALA A 53 3.54 1.66 -5.12
N LEU A 54 3.99 2.77 -4.52
CA LEU A 54 5.16 3.53 -4.97
C LEU A 54 6.34 3.22 -4.04
N PHE A 55 7.47 2.79 -4.60
CA PHE A 55 8.68 2.47 -3.84
C PHE A 55 9.81 3.41 -4.19
N THR A 56 10.37 4.06 -3.17
CA THR A 56 11.42 5.07 -3.33
C THR A 56 12.67 4.72 -2.55
N ALA A 57 13.82 5.21 -3.01
CA ALA A 57 15.07 5.22 -2.27
C ALA A 57 15.80 6.57 -2.48
N PRO A 58 16.68 6.96 -1.54
CA PRO A 58 17.02 6.32 -0.28
C PRO A 58 15.92 6.41 0.79
N VAL A 59 16.12 5.73 1.91
CA VAL A 59 15.19 5.75 3.07
C VAL A 59 15.08 7.15 3.66
N HIS A 60 13.87 7.65 3.80
CA HIS A 60 13.58 8.82 4.62
C HIS A 60 13.27 8.36 6.06
N PRO A 61 13.98 8.87 7.09
CA PRO A 61 13.81 8.37 8.47
C PRO A 61 12.43 8.66 9.07
N HIS A 62 11.78 9.75 8.63
CA HIS A 62 10.43 10.13 9.07
C HIS A 62 9.40 9.87 7.97
N TRP A 63 9.35 8.62 7.52
CA TRP A 63 8.52 8.20 6.39
C TRP A 63 7.02 8.13 6.71
N SER A 64 6.65 7.82 7.97
CA SER A 64 5.25 7.60 8.36
C SER A 64 4.43 8.88 8.19
N GLY A 65 3.47 8.85 7.27
CA GLY A 65 2.66 10.02 6.91
C GLY A 65 3.40 11.09 6.10
N ALA A 66 4.65 10.84 5.66
CA ALA A 66 5.40 11.78 4.84
C ALA A 66 4.73 12.00 3.49
N ALA A 67 4.80 13.24 2.99
CA ALA A 67 4.33 13.58 1.66
C ALA A 67 5.37 13.17 0.61
N LEU A 68 4.93 12.50 -0.45
CA LEU A 68 5.72 12.28 -1.66
C LEU A 68 5.31 13.32 -2.70
N LEU A 69 6.25 14.15 -3.11
CA LEU A 69 6.01 15.22 -4.09
C LEU A 69 6.66 14.87 -5.42
N SER A 70 5.96 15.15 -6.51
CA SER A 70 6.50 15.13 -7.86
C SER A 70 7.49 16.29 -8.08
N SER A 71 8.23 16.27 -9.19
CA SER A 71 9.08 17.39 -9.61
C SER A 71 8.30 18.69 -9.87
N ALA A 72 6.98 18.61 -10.08
CA ALA A 72 6.09 19.77 -10.19
C ALA A 72 5.60 20.28 -8.82
N GLY A 73 5.97 19.65 -7.71
CA GLY A 73 5.52 20.00 -6.37
C GLY A 73 4.10 19.52 -6.03
N GLU A 74 3.57 18.56 -6.78
CA GLU A 74 2.26 17.97 -6.53
C GLU A 74 2.38 16.78 -5.57
N LEU A 75 1.41 16.64 -4.66
CA LEU A 75 1.32 15.48 -3.78
C LEU A 75 0.85 14.25 -4.57
N VAL A 76 1.69 13.21 -4.60
CA VAL A 76 1.45 11.98 -5.37
C VAL A 76 1.40 10.71 -4.53
N GLY A 77 1.79 10.80 -3.26
CA GLY A 77 1.75 9.67 -2.34
C GLY A 77 1.89 10.07 -0.88
N LEU A 78 1.46 9.18 -0.01
CA LEU A 78 1.59 9.28 1.44
C LEU A 78 2.43 8.13 1.97
N GLY A 79 3.45 8.43 2.77
CA GLY A 79 4.38 7.46 3.33
C GLY A 79 3.70 6.49 4.28
N SER A 80 3.87 5.20 4.04
CA SER A 80 3.24 4.14 4.80
C SER A 80 4.23 3.21 5.48
N LEU A 81 5.22 2.69 4.76
CA LEU A 81 6.13 1.67 5.29
C LEU A 81 7.60 1.96 4.98
N TYR A 82 8.45 1.45 5.86
CA TYR A 82 9.83 1.13 5.55
C TYR A 82 9.88 -0.25 4.89
N VAL A 83 10.66 -0.40 3.82
CA VAL A 83 10.86 -1.68 3.14
C VAL A 83 12.35 -1.94 2.95
N GLN A 84 12.77 -3.19 3.13
CA GLN A 84 14.17 -3.58 2.96
C GLN A 84 14.54 -3.65 1.47
N ASP A 85 13.60 -4.08 0.64
CA ASP A 85 13.80 -4.33 -0.79
C ASP A 85 12.77 -3.57 -1.62
N VAL A 86 13.18 -2.42 -2.20
CA VAL A 86 12.28 -1.61 -3.05
C VAL A 86 12.18 -2.15 -4.47
N LEU A 87 13.10 -3.01 -4.87
CA LEU A 87 13.11 -3.69 -6.17
C LEU A 87 12.94 -5.20 -5.98
N PRO A 88 12.29 -5.90 -6.91
CA PRO A 88 12.25 -7.37 -6.91
C PRO A 88 13.56 -7.95 -7.49
N ALA A 89 14.70 -7.70 -6.81
CA ALA A 89 16.01 -8.10 -7.28
C ALA A 89 16.96 -8.35 -6.09
N GLU A 90 17.97 -9.20 -6.30
CA GLU A 90 19.06 -9.35 -5.33
C GLU A 90 19.79 -8.02 -5.13
N ASN A 91 20.17 -7.73 -3.89
CA ASN A 91 20.81 -6.46 -3.49
C ASN A 91 19.97 -5.21 -3.76
N SER A 92 18.65 -5.34 -3.66
CA SER A 92 17.74 -4.20 -3.69
C SER A 92 18.09 -3.22 -2.56
N PRO A 93 18.06 -1.89 -2.80
CA PRO A 93 18.23 -0.94 -1.72
C PRO A 93 17.02 -0.94 -0.79
N ALA A 94 17.26 -0.60 0.47
CA ALA A 94 16.18 -0.25 1.37
C ALA A 94 15.56 1.12 0.99
N GLY A 95 14.30 1.28 1.32
CA GLY A 95 13.57 2.51 0.99
C GLY A 95 12.25 2.64 1.72
N ASN A 96 11.36 3.40 1.12
CA ASN A 96 10.03 3.61 1.66
C ASN A 96 8.96 3.27 0.63
N MET A 97 7.84 2.76 1.13
CA MET A 97 6.63 2.54 0.35
C MET A 97 5.61 3.65 0.64
N PHE A 98 5.00 4.14 -0.43
CA PHE A 98 3.98 5.18 -0.39
C PHE A 98 2.68 4.68 -1.01
N VAL A 99 1.57 5.03 -0.36
CA VAL A 99 0.22 4.85 -0.91
C VAL A 99 -0.04 5.96 -1.92
N PRO A 100 -0.39 5.64 -3.18
CA PRO A 100 -0.66 6.64 -4.19
C PRO A 100 -1.89 7.50 -3.84
N THR A 101 -1.81 8.81 -4.11
CA THR A 101 -2.96 9.71 -3.95
C THR A 101 -4.09 9.43 -4.93
N ASP A 102 -3.83 8.68 -6.00
CA ASP A 102 -4.85 8.23 -6.95
C ASP A 102 -5.97 7.42 -6.28
N GLN A 103 -5.67 6.74 -5.16
CA GLN A 103 -6.65 6.03 -4.33
C GLN A 103 -7.70 6.96 -3.71
N LEU A 104 -7.38 8.23 -3.50
CA LEU A 104 -8.32 9.23 -2.97
C LEU A 104 -9.18 9.86 -4.06
N LYS A 105 -8.76 9.75 -5.32
CA LYS A 105 -9.45 10.38 -6.43
C LYS A 105 -10.83 9.76 -6.62
N GLY A 106 -11.85 10.62 -6.61
CA GLY A 106 -13.24 10.22 -6.77
C GLY A 106 -13.94 9.75 -5.49
N ILE A 107 -13.21 9.61 -4.38
CA ILE A 107 -13.82 9.25 -3.08
C ILE A 107 -13.62 10.32 -2.00
N ILE A 108 -12.68 11.26 -2.18
CA ILE A 108 -12.30 12.20 -1.13
C ILE A 108 -13.47 13.10 -0.70
N ASP A 109 -14.27 13.58 -1.65
CA ASP A 109 -15.42 14.46 -1.34
C ASP A 109 -16.47 13.69 -0.53
N VAL A 110 -16.78 12.46 -0.94
CA VAL A 110 -17.73 11.59 -0.24
C VAL A 110 -17.20 11.22 1.15
N LEU A 111 -15.90 10.95 1.27
CA LEU A 111 -15.24 10.68 2.55
C LEU A 111 -15.34 11.88 3.50
N VAL A 112 -15.13 13.09 3.01
CA VAL A 112 -15.23 14.33 3.81
C VAL A 112 -16.67 14.56 4.28
N GLU A 113 -17.66 14.30 3.43
CA GLU A 113 -19.08 14.53 3.75
C GLU A 113 -19.67 13.46 4.67
N THR A 114 -19.32 12.18 4.45
CA THR A 114 -20.02 11.04 5.07
C THR A 114 -19.15 10.21 6.01
N GLY A 115 -17.83 10.37 5.96
CA GLY A 115 -16.88 9.50 6.66
C GLY A 115 -16.76 8.09 6.06
N GLN A 116 -17.35 7.85 4.89
CA GLN A 116 -17.36 6.55 4.21
C GLN A 116 -17.02 6.73 2.73
N THR A 117 -16.48 5.68 2.09
CA THR A 117 -16.09 5.73 0.67
C THR A 117 -17.27 5.74 -0.30
N GLY A 118 -18.48 5.43 0.17
CA GLY A 118 -19.65 5.19 -0.68
C GLY A 118 -19.60 3.88 -1.46
N GLN A 119 -18.51 3.12 -1.32
CA GLN A 119 -18.33 1.80 -1.95
C GLN A 119 -18.79 0.69 -1.00
N PRO A 120 -19.32 -0.43 -1.51
CA PRO A 120 -19.57 -1.61 -0.69
C PRO A 120 -18.29 -2.03 0.03
N ALA A 121 -18.42 -2.42 1.31
CA ALA A 121 -17.29 -2.98 2.05
C ALA A 121 -16.74 -4.23 1.33
N ARG A 122 -15.43 -4.32 1.21
CA ARG A 122 -14.80 -5.52 0.67
C ARG A 122 -15.12 -6.72 1.57
N PRO A 123 -15.40 -7.90 1.01
CA PRO A 123 -15.59 -9.10 1.80
C PRO A 123 -14.37 -9.37 2.68
N TRP A 124 -14.64 -9.67 3.95
CA TRP A 124 -13.60 -10.02 4.91
C TRP A 124 -13.83 -11.44 5.41
N LEU A 125 -12.86 -12.31 5.21
CA LEU A 125 -12.94 -13.72 5.59
C LEU A 125 -12.52 -13.96 7.04
N GLY A 126 -11.65 -13.12 7.58
CA GLY A 126 -11.14 -13.28 8.95
C GLY A 126 -10.20 -14.47 9.09
N MET A 127 -9.35 -14.71 8.09
CA MET A 127 -8.31 -15.72 8.12
C MET A 127 -6.98 -15.13 7.66
N PHE A 128 -5.90 -15.75 8.09
CA PHE A 128 -4.54 -15.49 7.65
C PHE A 128 -4.08 -16.65 6.78
N VAL A 129 -3.55 -16.34 5.62
CA VAL A 129 -3.08 -17.31 4.63
C VAL A 129 -1.57 -17.16 4.48
N THR A 130 -0.88 -18.27 4.31
CA THR A 130 0.55 -18.31 3.99
C THR A 130 0.80 -19.27 2.84
N GLU A 131 1.88 -19.07 2.13
CA GLU A 131 2.39 -20.05 1.16
C GLU A 131 3.24 -21.10 1.89
N ALA A 132 2.90 -22.35 1.70
CA ALA A 132 3.65 -23.48 2.22
C ALA A 132 3.64 -24.61 1.18
N ASP A 133 4.82 -25.14 0.84
CA ASP A 133 4.99 -26.27 -0.08
C ASP A 133 4.27 -26.07 -1.45
N GLY A 134 4.22 -24.82 -1.93
CA GLY A 134 3.60 -24.46 -3.20
C GLY A 134 2.06 -24.43 -3.16
N ALA A 135 1.48 -24.34 -1.98
CA ALA A 135 0.04 -24.19 -1.76
C ALA A 135 -0.28 -23.02 -0.82
N LEU A 136 -1.44 -22.43 -0.98
CA LEU A 136 -1.98 -21.45 -0.04
C LEU A 136 -2.64 -22.21 1.12
N VAL A 137 -2.16 -21.97 2.34
CA VAL A 137 -2.60 -22.68 3.54
C VAL A 137 -3.14 -21.71 4.58
N ILE A 138 -4.24 -22.07 5.24
CA ILE A 138 -4.81 -21.28 6.34
C ILE A 138 -3.89 -21.42 7.57
N ALA A 139 -3.13 -20.35 7.85
CA ALA A 139 -2.19 -20.28 8.97
C ALA A 139 -2.84 -19.76 10.26
N GLY A 140 -3.95 -19.03 10.15
CA GLY A 140 -4.65 -18.47 11.30
C GLY A 140 -6.08 -18.07 10.97
N MET A 141 -6.93 -17.96 11.99
CA MET A 141 -8.30 -17.46 11.86
C MET A 141 -8.64 -16.53 13.03
N VAL A 142 -9.41 -15.49 12.74
CA VAL A 142 -9.99 -14.64 13.77
C VAL A 142 -11.15 -15.37 14.42
N GLU A 143 -11.13 -15.57 15.73
CA GLU A 143 -12.06 -16.42 16.50
C GLU A 143 -13.55 -16.13 16.22
N SER A 144 -13.93 -14.87 16.03
CA SER A 144 -15.29 -14.46 15.70
C SER A 144 -15.51 -14.18 14.21
N GLY A 145 -14.52 -14.46 13.36
CA GLY A 145 -14.54 -14.19 11.92
C GLY A 145 -15.45 -15.14 11.13
N PRO A 146 -15.78 -14.79 9.88
CA PRO A 146 -16.57 -15.67 9.01
C PRO A 146 -15.93 -17.05 8.79
N ALA A 147 -14.60 -17.11 8.57
CA ALA A 147 -13.87 -18.36 8.40
C ALA A 147 -14.01 -19.30 9.62
N ALA A 148 -13.87 -18.76 10.84
CA ALA A 148 -14.00 -19.54 12.07
C ALA A 148 -15.43 -20.07 12.32
N ARG A 149 -16.44 -19.42 11.74
CA ARG A 149 -17.85 -19.87 11.79
C ARG A 149 -18.22 -20.81 10.66
N SER A 150 -17.32 -21.07 9.73
CA SER A 150 -17.48 -22.02 8.64
C SER A 150 -16.90 -23.39 9.02
N ASN A 151 -16.82 -24.30 8.06
CA ASN A 151 -16.16 -25.58 8.24
C ASN A 151 -14.65 -25.56 7.98
N LEU A 152 -14.07 -24.40 7.72
CA LEU A 152 -12.64 -24.23 7.47
C LEU A 152 -11.82 -24.48 8.75
N ARG A 153 -10.62 -25.02 8.59
CA ARG A 153 -9.69 -25.37 9.67
C ARG A 153 -8.29 -24.84 9.38
N LEU A 154 -7.52 -24.65 10.43
CA LEU A 154 -6.09 -24.40 10.30
C LEU A 154 -5.43 -25.57 9.56
N GLY A 155 -4.57 -25.27 8.60
CA GLY A 155 -3.91 -26.25 7.77
C GLY A 155 -4.67 -26.64 6.49
N ASP A 156 -5.91 -26.17 6.30
CA ASP A 156 -6.62 -26.40 5.03
C ASP A 156 -5.93 -25.64 3.91
N SER A 157 -5.83 -26.29 2.75
CA SER A 157 -5.31 -25.67 1.53
C SER A 157 -6.42 -24.99 0.75
N ILE A 158 -6.16 -23.76 0.30
CA ILE A 158 -7.08 -23.00 -0.53
C ILE A 158 -6.75 -23.31 -1.99
N MET A 159 -7.67 -23.94 -2.69
CA MET A 159 -7.49 -24.31 -4.09
C MET A 159 -8.10 -23.27 -5.05
N GLY A 160 -9.11 -22.55 -4.58
CA GLY A 160 -9.80 -21.55 -5.41
C GLY A 160 -10.77 -20.70 -4.61
N VAL A 161 -11.13 -19.55 -5.18
CA VAL A 161 -12.10 -18.62 -4.62
C VAL A 161 -13.11 -18.26 -5.69
N ALA A 162 -14.41 -18.38 -5.38
CA ALA A 162 -15.51 -18.06 -6.29
C ALA A 162 -15.46 -18.82 -7.65
N GLY A 163 -14.84 -20.00 -7.67
CA GLY A 163 -14.70 -20.83 -8.88
C GLY A 163 -13.45 -20.54 -9.71
N GLU A 164 -12.59 -19.65 -9.25
CA GLU A 164 -11.28 -19.37 -9.86
C GLU A 164 -10.18 -20.00 -9.00
N ASP A 165 -9.25 -20.68 -9.67
CA ASP A 165 -8.09 -21.29 -9.01
C ASP A 165 -7.14 -20.20 -8.50
N VAL A 166 -6.60 -20.39 -7.30
CA VAL A 166 -5.58 -19.52 -6.70
C VAL A 166 -4.38 -20.35 -6.30
N SER A 167 -3.18 -19.87 -6.65
CA SER A 167 -1.91 -20.60 -6.42
C SER A 167 -0.91 -19.83 -5.57
N ASP A 168 -1.05 -18.52 -5.47
CA ASP A 168 -0.10 -17.61 -4.81
C ASP A 168 -0.83 -16.47 -4.10
N LEU A 169 -0.10 -15.79 -3.22
CA LEU A 169 -0.52 -14.52 -2.62
C LEU A 169 -0.10 -13.36 -3.52
N PRO A 170 -0.90 -12.26 -3.58
CA PRO A 170 -0.55 -11.07 -4.32
C PRO A 170 0.66 -10.32 -3.77
#